data_5e9155cffaea5205b859e9f0ec184106
#
_entry.id   5e9155cffaea5205b859e9f0ec184106
#
_cell.length_a   1.000
_cell.length_b   1.000
_cell.length_c   1.000
_cell.angle_alpha   90.00
_cell.angle_beta   90.00
_cell.angle_gamma   90.00
#
_symmetry.space_group_name_H-M   'P 1'
#
loop_
_entity.id
_entity.type
_entity.pdbx_description
1 polymer ?
#
loop_
_entity_poly.entity_id
_entity_poly.type
_entity_poly.pdbx_seq_one_letter_code
_entity_poly.pdbx_strand_id
1 'polypeptide(L)'
;MFVAGVPALVNRLSFSGELGYEMYVAPHYQLKLYEAIEEAGKQFNIKPFGGRALMSMRLEKNWGAWTLDFRSDFTPKETGLSSFINWDKDFIGKDAADKDDSNHRLFSLVIETDDIDVTNNEAVMQNDICIGYVTSGGFGHYVQKSIAFAYLNNNLLKSEEVLQVEINGEFYNASIIDKPCYDESGINLRQ
;
A
#
# COMPACT_ATOMS: atom_id res chain seq x y z
N MET A 1 8.24 12.19 24.36
CA MET A 1 7.24 12.64 25.37
C MET A 1 6.92 11.50 26.35
N PHE A 2 6.06 11.73 27.34
CA PHE A 2 5.57 10.66 28.21
C PHE A 2 4.10 10.38 27.92
N VAL A 3 3.76 9.11 27.74
CA VAL A 3 2.38 8.62 27.58
C VAL A 3 2.08 7.69 28.75
N ALA A 4 1.12 8.02 29.62
CA ALA A 4 0.80 7.26 30.84
C ALA A 4 2.03 6.96 31.71
N GLY A 5 2.99 7.88 31.80
CA GLY A 5 4.24 7.71 32.54
C GLY A 5 5.28 6.81 31.84
N VAL A 6 5.07 6.45 30.58
CA VAL A 6 6.00 5.68 29.74
C VAL A 6 6.73 6.65 28.78
N PRO A 7 8.07 6.64 28.73
CA PRO A 7 8.81 7.39 27.74
C PRO A 7 8.51 6.82 26.33
N ALA A 8 8.02 7.67 25.44
CA ALA A 8 7.63 7.25 24.09
C ALA A 8 8.05 8.29 23.04
N LEU A 9 8.46 7.80 21.86
CA LEU A 9 8.44 8.55 20.62
C LEU A 9 7.07 8.34 19.98
N VAL A 10 6.35 9.43 19.76
CA VAL A 10 5.00 9.39 19.16
C VAL A 10 5.05 10.11 17.83
N ASN A 11 4.75 9.40 16.77
CA ASN A 11 4.64 9.93 15.41
C ASN A 11 3.18 9.94 14.98
N ARG A 12 2.73 11.03 14.40
CA ARG A 12 1.43 11.10 13.74
C ARG A 12 1.60 10.52 12.33
N LEU A 13 1.36 9.24 12.21
CA LEU A 13 1.47 8.47 10.99
C LEU A 13 0.24 7.58 10.86
N SER A 14 -0.16 7.32 9.62
CA SER A 14 -1.25 6.42 9.32
C SER A 14 -0.86 5.44 8.23
N PHE A 15 -1.26 4.21 8.38
CA PHE A 15 -1.21 3.19 7.34
C PHE A 15 -2.59 2.61 7.02
N SER A 16 -3.60 2.99 7.81
CA SER A 16 -4.99 2.61 7.59
C SER A 16 -5.77 3.61 6.71
N GLY A 17 -5.24 4.83 6.54
CA GLY A 17 -5.96 5.91 5.87
C GLY A 17 -6.79 6.80 6.80
N GLU A 18 -6.88 6.42 8.08
CA GLU A 18 -7.52 7.21 9.14
C GLU A 18 -6.48 8.02 9.92
N LEU A 19 -6.94 8.93 10.80
CA LEU A 19 -6.06 9.58 11.76
C LEU A 19 -5.37 8.51 12.62
N GLY A 20 -4.04 8.50 12.61
CA GLY A 20 -3.26 7.46 13.27
C GLY A 20 -2.06 8.00 14.02
N TYR A 21 -1.59 7.20 14.98
CA TYR A 21 -0.37 7.45 15.73
C TYR A 21 0.41 6.14 15.87
N GLU A 22 1.72 6.23 15.67
CA GLU A 22 2.66 5.16 16.00
C GLU A 22 3.47 5.53 17.23
N MET A 23 3.53 4.63 18.20
CA MET A 23 4.23 4.84 19.46
C MET A 23 5.39 3.86 19.59
N TYR A 24 6.59 4.38 19.68
CA TYR A 24 7.81 3.60 19.85
C TYR A 24 8.30 3.70 21.29
N VAL A 25 8.43 2.56 21.94
CA VAL A 25 8.85 2.44 23.35
C VAL A 25 9.90 1.34 23.51
N ALA A 26 10.69 1.42 24.59
CA ALA A 26 11.57 0.30 24.92
C ALA A 26 10.73 -0.94 25.30
N PRO A 27 11.18 -2.18 24.96
CA PRO A 27 10.37 -3.39 25.09
C PRO A 27 9.76 -3.62 26.46
N HIS A 28 10.48 -3.26 27.54
CA HIS A 28 10.00 -3.44 28.91
C HIS A 28 8.84 -2.50 29.30
N TYR A 29 8.52 -1.48 28.47
CA TYR A 29 7.35 -0.62 28.67
C TYR A 29 6.14 -0.99 27.83
N GLN A 30 6.28 -1.94 26.88
CA GLN A 30 5.25 -2.25 25.91
C GLN A 30 3.92 -2.65 26.54
N LEU A 31 3.95 -3.59 27.49
CA LEU A 31 2.74 -4.07 28.18
C LEU A 31 2.06 -2.92 28.94
N LYS A 32 2.83 -2.15 29.71
CA LYS A 32 2.30 -1.02 30.47
C LYS A 32 1.62 0.02 29.59
N LEU A 33 2.23 0.33 28.44
CA LEU A 33 1.65 1.28 27.49
C LEU A 33 0.36 0.73 26.87
N TYR A 34 0.38 -0.54 26.46
CA TYR A 34 -0.79 -1.21 25.88
C TYR A 34 -1.98 -1.19 26.83
N GLU A 35 -1.78 -1.64 28.10
CA GLU A 35 -2.82 -1.65 29.12
C GLU A 35 -3.38 -0.25 29.41
N ALA A 36 -2.51 0.76 29.44
CA ALA A 36 -2.92 2.15 29.68
C ALA A 36 -3.77 2.71 28.52
N ILE A 37 -3.42 2.38 27.28
CA ILE A 37 -4.19 2.77 26.09
C ILE A 37 -5.56 2.04 26.09
N GLU A 38 -5.56 0.75 26.37
CA GLU A 38 -6.78 -0.07 26.45
C GLU A 38 -7.74 0.49 27.51
N GLU A 39 -7.23 0.79 28.70
CA GLU A 39 -8.04 1.35 29.79
C GLU A 39 -8.61 2.74 29.42
N ALA A 40 -7.78 3.63 28.90
CA ALA A 40 -8.23 4.96 28.47
C ALA A 40 -9.21 4.91 27.29
N GLY A 41 -9.06 3.91 26.42
CA GLY A 41 -9.88 3.70 25.23
C GLY A 41 -11.26 3.10 25.49
N LYS A 42 -11.51 2.52 26.67
CA LYS A 42 -12.81 1.88 26.98
C LYS A 42 -14.00 2.82 26.77
N GLN A 43 -13.89 4.06 27.20
CA GLN A 43 -14.92 5.06 27.02
C GLN A 43 -15.18 5.42 25.55
N PHE A 44 -14.25 5.14 24.66
CA PHE A 44 -14.33 5.36 23.21
C PHE A 44 -14.58 4.06 22.44
N ASN A 45 -14.86 2.95 23.14
CA ASN A 45 -15.09 1.63 22.55
C ASN A 45 -13.90 1.17 21.67
N ILE A 46 -12.66 1.41 22.15
CA ILE A 46 -11.43 0.96 21.46
C ILE A 46 -11.48 -0.55 21.23
N LYS A 47 -11.03 -1.00 20.08
CA LYS A 47 -10.96 -2.41 19.73
C LYS A 47 -9.63 -2.71 19.04
N PRO A 48 -8.98 -3.83 19.39
CA PRO A 48 -7.85 -4.32 18.63
C PRO A 48 -8.31 -4.82 17.26
N PHE A 49 -7.48 -4.67 16.25
CA PHE A 49 -7.69 -5.26 14.92
C PHE A 49 -6.41 -5.89 14.41
N GLY A 50 -6.53 -6.87 13.53
CA GLY A 50 -5.39 -7.66 13.04
C GLY A 50 -4.67 -7.03 11.86
N GLY A 51 -3.45 -7.49 11.60
CA GLY A 51 -2.61 -7.03 10.49
C GLY A 51 -3.26 -7.22 9.11
N ARG A 52 -4.10 -8.25 8.91
CA ARG A 52 -4.84 -8.42 7.64
C ARG A 52 -5.84 -7.29 7.38
N ALA A 53 -6.54 -6.82 8.41
CA ALA A 53 -7.43 -5.67 8.29
C ALA A 53 -6.64 -4.40 7.92
N LEU A 54 -5.46 -4.20 8.53
CA LEU A 54 -4.56 -3.10 8.19
C LEU A 54 -4.11 -3.17 6.74
N MET A 55 -3.75 -4.36 6.26
CA MET A 55 -3.34 -4.58 4.87
C MET A 55 -4.48 -4.32 3.88
N SER A 56 -5.71 -4.66 4.21
CA SER A 56 -6.90 -4.31 3.40
C SER A 56 -7.10 -2.78 3.35
N MET A 57 -7.09 -2.11 4.49
CA MET A 57 -7.28 -0.65 4.56
C MET A 57 -6.24 0.13 3.78
N ARG A 58 -4.96 -0.26 3.82
CA ARG A 58 -3.90 0.43 3.05
C ARG A 58 -4.08 0.28 1.54
N LEU A 59 -4.61 -0.87 1.06
CA LEU A 59 -4.94 -1.08 -0.35
C LEU A 59 -6.03 -0.12 -0.81
N GLU A 60 -7.09 0.02 -0.03
CA GLU A 60 -8.18 0.97 -0.30
C GLU A 60 -7.68 2.42 -0.37
N LYS A 61 -6.64 2.74 0.41
CA LYS A 61 -5.99 4.05 0.43
C LYS A 61 -4.93 4.24 -0.66
N ASN A 62 -4.69 3.22 -1.47
CA ASN A 62 -3.67 3.21 -2.51
C ASN A 62 -2.24 3.43 -1.96
N TRP A 63 -1.93 2.81 -0.82
CA TRP A 63 -0.62 2.88 -0.19
C TRP A 63 0.15 1.58 -0.34
N GLY A 64 1.31 1.67 -0.98
CA GLY A 64 2.24 0.55 -1.10
C GLY A 64 2.88 0.18 0.24
N ALA A 65 3.24 -1.08 0.38
CA ALA A 65 3.91 -1.61 1.56
C ALA A 65 5.38 -1.91 1.26
N TRP A 66 6.26 -1.60 2.22
CA TRP A 66 7.66 -2.00 2.18
C TRP A 66 7.78 -3.52 2.12
N THR A 67 8.79 -4.00 1.42
CA THR A 67 9.09 -5.42 1.16
C THR A 67 8.11 -6.15 0.25
N LEU A 68 6.92 -5.61 0.02
CA LEU A 68 5.95 -6.13 -0.94
C LEU A 68 5.98 -5.32 -2.24
N ASP A 69 5.54 -4.08 -2.16
CA ASP A 69 5.41 -3.17 -3.31
C ASP A 69 6.68 -2.34 -3.50
N PHE A 70 7.32 -1.91 -2.41
CA PHE A 70 8.56 -1.16 -2.42
C PHE A 70 9.73 -2.07 -2.06
N ARG A 71 10.52 -2.45 -3.07
CA ARG A 71 11.67 -3.35 -2.94
C ARG A 71 12.90 -2.73 -3.58
N SER A 72 14.08 -3.24 -3.21
CA SER A 72 15.37 -2.80 -3.75
C SER A 72 15.56 -3.10 -5.25
N ASP A 73 14.69 -3.93 -5.83
CA ASP A 73 14.72 -4.30 -7.26
C ASP A 73 14.25 -3.15 -8.16
N PHE A 74 13.54 -2.16 -7.57
CA PHE A 74 12.90 -1.08 -8.29
C PHE A 74 13.38 0.29 -7.81
N THR A 75 13.50 1.21 -8.73
CA THR A 75 13.87 2.59 -8.46
C THR A 75 12.70 3.39 -7.86
N PRO A 76 12.96 4.53 -7.23
CA PRO A 76 11.89 5.41 -6.77
C PRO A 76 10.96 5.91 -7.88
N LYS A 77 11.46 5.99 -9.12
CA LYS A 77 10.63 6.37 -10.26
C LYS A 77 9.66 5.26 -10.66
N GLU A 78 10.13 4.01 -10.66
CA GLU A 78 9.29 2.84 -10.94
C GLU A 78 8.20 2.65 -9.91
N THR A 79 8.50 2.94 -8.65
CA THR A 79 7.57 2.81 -7.52
C THR A 79 6.62 4.00 -7.35
N GLY A 80 6.77 5.07 -8.14
CA GLY A 80 5.99 6.30 -7.98
C GLY A 80 6.42 7.18 -6.80
N LEU A 81 7.58 6.91 -6.17
CA LEU A 81 8.07 7.64 -5.00
C LEU A 81 8.99 8.82 -5.32
N SER A 82 9.09 9.23 -6.59
CA SER A 82 9.96 10.34 -7.02
C SER A 82 9.68 11.67 -6.33
N SER A 83 8.42 11.90 -5.94
CA SER A 83 8.02 13.11 -5.21
C SER A 83 8.62 13.23 -3.80
N PHE A 84 9.11 12.12 -3.24
CA PHE A 84 9.80 12.12 -1.94
C PHE A 84 11.29 12.41 -2.04
N ILE A 85 11.84 12.53 -3.26
CA ILE A 85 13.25 12.85 -3.51
C ILE A 85 13.39 14.37 -3.73
N ASN A 86 14.26 14.99 -2.96
CA ASN A 86 14.67 16.36 -3.23
C ASN A 86 15.75 16.36 -4.32
N TRP A 87 15.35 16.56 -5.56
CA TRP A 87 16.23 16.56 -6.73
C TRP A 87 17.17 17.76 -6.80
N ASP A 88 16.90 18.85 -6.08
CA ASP A 88 17.77 20.02 -6.01
C ASP A 88 18.98 19.79 -5.09
N LYS A 89 18.92 18.77 -4.25
CA LYS A 89 19.98 18.39 -3.33
C LYS A 89 20.95 17.42 -4.00
N ASP A 90 22.24 17.56 -3.69
CA ASP A 90 23.26 16.59 -4.05
C ASP A 90 23.23 15.39 -3.09
N PHE A 91 23.23 14.16 -3.60
CA PHE A 91 23.26 12.92 -2.81
C PHE A 91 23.90 11.78 -3.60
N ILE A 92 24.42 10.78 -2.88
CA ILE A 92 25.03 9.60 -3.48
C ILE A 92 23.97 8.82 -4.26
N GLY A 93 24.24 8.56 -5.55
CA GLY A 93 23.32 7.83 -6.43
C GLY A 93 22.29 8.70 -7.16
N LYS A 94 22.35 10.04 -7.06
CA LYS A 94 21.47 10.96 -7.76
C LYS A 94 21.41 10.70 -9.26
N ASP A 95 22.57 10.62 -9.91
CA ASP A 95 22.64 10.40 -11.36
C ASP A 95 22.07 9.04 -11.77
N ALA A 96 22.23 8.02 -10.95
CA ALA A 96 21.66 6.69 -11.18
C ALA A 96 20.13 6.70 -11.00
N ALA A 97 19.65 7.39 -9.96
CA ALA A 97 18.22 7.51 -9.69
C ALA A 97 17.49 8.41 -10.71
N ASP A 98 18.20 9.36 -11.32
CA ASP A 98 17.63 10.23 -12.35
C ASP A 98 17.58 9.55 -13.73
N LYS A 99 18.49 8.61 -14.00
CA LYS A 99 18.42 7.77 -15.19
C LYS A 99 17.26 6.79 -15.04
N ASP A 100 16.17 7.06 -15.70
CA ASP A 100 15.00 6.19 -15.71
C ASP A 100 14.96 5.39 -17.03
N ASP A 101 15.76 4.33 -17.05
CA ASP A 101 15.86 3.41 -18.20
C ASP A 101 14.84 2.25 -18.07
N SER A 102 14.11 2.19 -16.97
CA SER A 102 13.20 1.10 -16.69
C SER A 102 11.85 1.28 -17.39
N ASN A 103 11.37 0.17 -17.90
CA ASN A 103 10.06 0.09 -18.53
C ASN A 103 8.94 -0.31 -17.53
N HIS A 104 9.28 -0.55 -16.27
CA HIS A 104 8.32 -0.98 -15.26
C HIS A 104 7.78 0.19 -14.45
N ARG A 105 6.51 0.11 -14.09
CA ARG A 105 5.86 1.04 -13.16
C ARG A 105 4.91 0.28 -12.25
N LEU A 106 4.81 0.76 -11.02
CA LEU A 106 3.85 0.27 -10.06
C LEU A 106 2.49 0.92 -10.33
N PHE A 107 1.49 0.08 -10.53
CA PHE A 107 0.10 0.49 -10.73
C PHE A 107 -0.78 -0.08 -9.61
N SER A 108 -1.87 0.60 -9.35
CA SER A 108 -2.97 0.08 -8.54
C SER A 108 -4.07 -0.42 -9.45
N LEU A 109 -4.62 -1.58 -9.15
CA LEU A 109 -5.62 -2.26 -9.95
C LEU A 109 -6.86 -2.54 -9.10
N VAL A 110 -8.03 -2.47 -9.73
CA VAL A 110 -9.26 -3.11 -9.26
C VAL A 110 -9.50 -4.33 -10.13
N ILE A 111 -9.76 -5.48 -9.52
CA ILE A 111 -10.01 -6.75 -10.18
C ILE A 111 -11.49 -7.10 -10.06
N GLU A 112 -12.11 -7.50 -11.16
CA GLU A 112 -13.51 -7.92 -11.24
C GLU A 112 -13.64 -9.38 -10.80
N THR A 113 -13.75 -9.60 -9.50
CA THR A 113 -13.94 -10.92 -8.90
C THR A 113 -14.90 -10.83 -7.73
N ASP A 114 -15.73 -11.85 -7.53
CA ASP A 114 -16.75 -11.91 -6.47
C ASP A 114 -16.38 -12.91 -5.36
N ASP A 115 -15.52 -13.89 -5.63
CA ASP A 115 -15.33 -15.06 -4.78
C ASP A 115 -13.86 -15.43 -4.50
N ILE A 116 -12.91 -14.75 -5.13
CA ILE A 116 -11.49 -15.03 -4.95
C ILE A 116 -10.69 -13.73 -4.75
N ASP A 117 -9.75 -13.76 -3.82
CA ASP A 117 -8.84 -12.65 -3.60
C ASP A 117 -7.53 -12.85 -4.37
N VAL A 118 -7.09 -11.77 -5.02
CA VAL A 118 -5.72 -11.66 -5.50
C VAL A 118 -4.78 -11.49 -4.30
N THR A 119 -3.60 -12.07 -4.35
CA THR A 119 -2.64 -12.02 -3.24
C THR A 119 -1.30 -11.43 -3.63
N ASN A 120 -0.45 -12.21 -4.30
CA ASN A 120 0.85 -11.78 -4.81
C ASN A 120 1.41 -12.79 -5.81
N ASN A 121 2.22 -12.30 -6.73
CA ASN A 121 2.86 -13.04 -7.83
C ASN A 121 1.91 -13.57 -8.92
N GLU A 122 0.64 -13.22 -8.88
CA GLU A 122 -0.28 -13.48 -9.97
C GLU A 122 0.17 -12.73 -11.23
N ALA A 123 0.11 -13.39 -12.38
CA ALA A 123 0.48 -12.80 -13.65
C ALA A 123 -0.56 -11.75 -14.09
N VAL A 124 -0.07 -10.63 -14.59
CA VAL A 124 -0.92 -9.64 -15.25
C VAL A 124 -0.75 -9.75 -16.75
N MET A 125 -1.85 -10.02 -17.43
CA MET A 125 -1.91 -10.39 -18.84
C MET A 125 -2.62 -9.33 -19.67
N GLN A 126 -2.19 -9.20 -20.91
CA GLN A 126 -2.88 -8.42 -21.93
C GLN A 126 -2.71 -9.16 -23.28
N ASN A 127 -3.81 -9.57 -23.93
CA ASN A 127 -3.80 -10.34 -25.18
C ASN A 127 -2.85 -11.56 -25.14
N ASP A 128 -2.98 -12.39 -24.13
CA ASP A 128 -2.15 -13.61 -23.88
C ASP A 128 -0.65 -13.33 -23.66
N ILE A 129 -0.27 -12.06 -23.50
CA ILE A 129 1.10 -11.66 -23.17
C ILE A 129 1.16 -11.27 -21.70
N CYS A 130 2.07 -11.89 -20.96
CA CYS A 130 2.37 -11.46 -19.59
C CYS A 130 3.13 -10.14 -19.65
N ILE A 131 2.50 -9.08 -19.11
CA ILE A 131 3.05 -7.72 -19.07
C ILE A 131 3.51 -7.30 -17.69
N GLY A 132 3.28 -8.11 -16.67
CA GLY A 132 3.65 -7.79 -15.30
C GLY A 132 3.17 -8.82 -14.28
N TYR A 133 3.24 -8.45 -13.03
CA TYR A 133 2.81 -9.30 -11.92
C TYR A 133 2.33 -8.49 -10.73
N VAL A 134 1.44 -9.08 -9.94
CA VAL A 134 0.92 -8.54 -8.69
C VAL A 134 1.97 -8.62 -7.59
N THR A 135 2.16 -7.54 -6.84
CA THR A 135 3.06 -7.50 -5.68
C THR A 135 2.34 -7.68 -4.37
N SER A 136 1.11 -7.19 -4.30
CA SER A 136 0.24 -7.38 -3.15
C SER A 136 -1.21 -7.14 -3.55
N GLY A 137 -2.12 -7.81 -2.88
CA GLY A 137 -3.54 -7.65 -3.13
C GLY A 137 -4.40 -8.13 -1.99
N GLY A 138 -5.69 -7.95 -2.13
CA GLY A 138 -6.71 -8.38 -1.20
C GLY A 138 -8.03 -7.64 -1.38
N PHE A 139 -9.03 -8.06 -0.63
CA PHE A 139 -10.35 -7.46 -0.68
C PHE A 139 -10.43 -6.20 0.18
N GLY A 140 -10.88 -5.10 -0.40
CA GLY A 140 -11.19 -3.86 0.27
C GLY A 140 -12.59 -3.92 0.87
N HIS A 141 -12.67 -4.18 2.17
CA HIS A 141 -13.95 -4.43 2.85
C HIS A 141 -14.88 -3.21 2.93
N TYR A 142 -14.33 -2.01 2.90
CA TYR A 142 -15.13 -0.78 2.89
C TYR A 142 -15.65 -0.47 1.50
N VAL A 143 -14.80 -0.56 0.49
CA VAL A 143 -15.15 -0.22 -0.90
C VAL A 143 -15.76 -1.39 -1.68
N GLN A 144 -15.75 -2.60 -1.09
CA GLN A 144 -16.31 -3.82 -1.67
C GLN A 144 -15.72 -4.15 -3.05
N LYS A 145 -14.37 -4.12 -3.12
CA LYS A 145 -13.62 -4.39 -4.36
C LYS A 145 -12.37 -5.19 -4.05
N SER A 146 -11.97 -6.08 -4.95
CA SER A 146 -10.63 -6.67 -4.95
C SER A 146 -9.64 -5.66 -5.52
N ILE A 147 -8.58 -5.35 -4.75
CA ILE A 147 -7.60 -4.32 -5.07
C ILE A 147 -6.20 -4.95 -5.05
N ALA A 148 -5.35 -4.59 -6.01
CA ALA A 148 -3.98 -5.03 -6.07
C ALA A 148 -3.01 -3.91 -6.43
N PHE A 149 -1.74 -4.09 -6.04
CA PHE A 149 -0.62 -3.42 -6.65
C PHE A 149 0.09 -4.38 -7.61
N ALA A 150 0.54 -3.87 -8.75
CA ALA A 150 1.25 -4.64 -9.75
C ALA A 150 2.33 -3.81 -10.46
N TYR A 151 3.47 -4.41 -10.71
CA TYR A 151 4.42 -3.86 -11.67
C TYR A 151 4.05 -4.28 -13.08
N LEU A 152 3.85 -3.30 -13.95
CA LEU A 152 3.55 -3.50 -15.36
C LEU A 152 4.65 -2.91 -16.22
N ASN A 153 4.90 -3.55 -17.37
CA ASN A 153 5.80 -3.03 -18.39
C ASN A 153 5.07 -2.01 -19.26
N ASN A 154 5.41 -0.73 -19.12
CA ASN A 154 4.79 0.37 -19.83
C ASN A 154 4.90 0.27 -21.37
N ASN A 155 5.94 -0.38 -21.89
CA ASN A 155 6.10 -0.52 -23.33
C ASN A 155 5.15 -1.58 -23.93
N LEU A 156 4.68 -2.50 -23.09
CA LEU A 156 3.74 -3.55 -23.47
C LEU A 156 2.30 -3.18 -23.13
N LEU A 157 2.11 -2.28 -22.15
CA LEU A 157 0.79 -1.85 -21.69
C LEU A 157 0.10 -1.00 -22.77
N LYS A 158 -1.09 -1.41 -23.20
CA LYS A 158 -1.93 -0.70 -24.14
C LYS A 158 -3.25 -0.32 -23.49
N SER A 159 -3.59 0.95 -23.53
CA SER A 159 -4.77 1.50 -22.84
C SER A 159 -6.10 1.02 -23.41
N GLU A 160 -6.13 0.58 -24.65
CA GLU A 160 -7.36 0.16 -25.36
C GLU A 160 -7.64 -1.33 -25.23
N GLU A 161 -6.70 -2.10 -24.66
CA GLU A 161 -6.79 -3.55 -24.52
C GLU A 161 -7.17 -3.94 -23.10
N VAL A 162 -7.95 -5.02 -22.96
CA VAL A 162 -8.37 -5.53 -21.66
C VAL A 162 -7.17 -6.03 -20.87
N LEU A 163 -7.06 -5.57 -19.63
CA LEU A 163 -6.09 -6.06 -18.67
C LEU A 163 -6.73 -7.19 -17.86
N GLN A 164 -6.00 -8.26 -17.63
CA GLN A 164 -6.48 -9.42 -16.86
C GLN A 164 -5.43 -9.86 -15.86
N VAL A 165 -5.89 -10.40 -14.74
CA VAL A 165 -5.04 -11.05 -13.73
C VAL A 165 -5.39 -12.53 -13.71
N GLU A 166 -4.37 -13.38 -13.81
CA GLU A 166 -4.52 -14.83 -13.70
C GLU A 166 -4.50 -15.22 -12.22
N ILE A 167 -5.58 -15.80 -11.72
CA ILE A 167 -5.69 -16.28 -10.35
C ILE A 167 -6.10 -17.77 -10.40
N ASN A 168 -5.23 -18.65 -9.93
CA ASN A 168 -5.46 -20.11 -9.93
C ASN A 168 -5.82 -20.72 -11.30
N GLY A 169 -5.30 -20.15 -12.39
CA GLY A 169 -5.54 -20.63 -13.75
C GLY A 169 -6.78 -20.03 -14.42
N GLU A 170 -7.48 -19.12 -13.77
CA GLU A 170 -8.60 -18.36 -14.34
C GLU A 170 -8.24 -16.89 -14.51
N PHE A 171 -8.82 -16.24 -15.52
CA PHE A 171 -8.52 -14.84 -15.86
C PHE A 171 -9.66 -13.93 -15.45
N TYR A 172 -9.33 -12.90 -14.66
CA TYR A 172 -10.25 -11.89 -14.17
C TYR A 172 -9.89 -10.54 -14.76
N ASN A 173 -10.88 -9.80 -15.27
CA ASN A 173 -10.64 -8.46 -15.78
C ASN A 173 -10.14 -7.54 -14.68
N ALA A 174 -9.25 -6.64 -15.07
CA ALA A 174 -8.69 -5.64 -14.17
C ALA A 174 -8.70 -4.26 -14.80
N SER A 175 -8.78 -3.25 -13.97
CA SER A 175 -8.72 -1.84 -14.37
C SER A 175 -7.68 -1.10 -13.54
N ILE A 176 -6.87 -0.28 -14.20
CA ILE A 176 -5.93 0.62 -13.51
C ILE A 176 -6.72 1.73 -12.84
N ILE A 177 -6.35 2.06 -11.60
CA ILE A 177 -6.90 3.17 -10.85
C ILE A 177 -5.80 4.16 -10.49
N ASP A 178 -6.04 5.44 -10.76
CA ASP A 178 -5.10 6.52 -10.48
C ASP A 178 -5.30 7.16 -9.10
N LYS A 179 -6.42 6.84 -8.45
CA LYS A 179 -6.84 7.46 -7.21
C LYS A 179 -7.21 6.41 -6.16
N PRO A 180 -7.00 6.73 -4.86
CA PRO A 180 -7.49 5.87 -3.79
C PRO A 180 -8.99 5.60 -3.91
N CYS A 181 -9.39 4.35 -3.67
CA CYS A 181 -10.81 3.98 -3.60
C CYS A 181 -11.50 4.55 -2.35
N TYR A 182 -10.72 4.81 -1.29
CA TYR A 182 -11.20 5.32 -0.02
C TYR A 182 -10.59 6.69 0.29
N ASP A 183 -11.42 7.66 0.72
CA ASP A 183 -11.04 9.01 1.18
C ASP A 183 -9.95 9.64 0.28
N GLU A 184 -10.25 9.81 -1.00
CA GLU A 184 -9.33 10.33 -2.03
C GLU A 184 -8.63 11.63 -1.60
N SER A 185 -9.37 12.52 -0.99
CA SER A 185 -8.86 13.84 -0.54
C SER A 185 -8.06 13.80 0.76
N GLY A 186 -8.06 12.67 1.49
CA GLY A 186 -7.36 12.50 2.76
C GLY A 186 -7.95 13.33 3.90
N ILE A 187 -9.26 13.56 3.92
CA ILE A 187 -9.94 14.32 4.98
C ILE A 187 -9.87 13.57 6.31
N ASN A 188 -10.18 12.27 6.30
CA ASN A 188 -10.18 11.44 7.50
C ASN A 188 -8.79 11.32 8.15
N LEU A 189 -7.75 11.35 7.33
CA LEU A 189 -6.36 11.34 7.78
C LEU A 189 -5.96 12.62 8.56
N ARG A 190 -6.63 13.74 8.30
CA ARG A 190 -6.24 15.07 8.79
C ARG A 190 -7.15 15.62 9.88
N GLN A 191 -8.10 14.86 10.36
CA GLN A 191 -9.04 15.23 11.43
C GLN A 191 -8.35 15.62 12.74
#